data_1ef9af382798990da80e8424853011df
#
_entry.id   1ef9af382798990da80e8424853011df
#
_cell.length_a   1.000
_cell.length_b   1.000
_cell.length_c   1.000
_cell.angle_alpha   90.00
_cell.angle_beta   90.00
_cell.angle_gamma   90.00
#
_symmetry.space_group_name_H-M   'P 1'
#
loop_
_entity.id
_entity.type
_entity.pdbx_description
1 polymer ?
#
loop_
_entity_poly.entity_id
_entity_poly.type
_entity_poly.pdbx_seq_one_letter_code
_entity_poly.pdbx_strand_id
1 'polypeptide(L)'
;MSRKGAWPIAVAAGAAGLLALAAVAAPAATAGTASSSTGPAAVPKWRITESVKTSANFTAVVATGRTTGWAFLGNGFNAAPVAFQLSGGTWKKAPFPGTKGDEAVIDAAATSPSDVWAFTEGTGTSFPGGTPARALHYNGSKWSVVKTFGEPIAGASVLAANDVWVFGTMGFTGEPALGAWHYNGSTWTQVSKTIQGGSALSASSVWGFNGVNVEHWNGAKWTATSVKSLLPPKANVDMDPQVVGILALSARNVWAIGNGQDTDEGGPTVVLHYNGSKWTRLAQANRGFAAGPEFSSDGSGGLWIQNFSPEAGTAYLLHYSAGKLTVAAVPDGPTKMAVYAVSQIPGTTQQLAAGETHASRNFGAGIVAVLLKYS
;
A
#
# COMPACT_ATOMS: atom_id res chain seq x y z
N MET A 1 -35.30 -42.93 37.88
CA MET A 1 -35.23 -42.10 39.11
C MET A 1 -34.24 -41.00 38.81
N SER A 2 -34.78 -39.85 38.45
CA SER A 2 -34.91 -38.60 39.18
C SER A 2 -33.52 -37.99 39.51
N ARG A 3 -33.14 -36.75 39.16
CA ARG A 3 -33.89 -35.48 39.17
C ARG A 3 -33.21 -34.42 38.28
N LYS A 4 -34.01 -33.57 37.68
CA LYS A 4 -33.66 -32.33 37.03
C LYS A 4 -33.25 -31.28 38.08
N GLY A 5 -32.22 -30.48 37.79
CA GLY A 5 -31.88 -29.27 38.49
C GLY A 5 -31.72 -28.10 37.52
N ALA A 6 -32.76 -27.27 37.41
CA ALA A 6 -32.73 -25.99 36.70
C ALA A 6 -32.17 -24.93 37.62
N TRP A 7 -31.31 -24.05 37.10
CA TRP A 7 -30.84 -22.85 37.76
C TRP A 7 -31.41 -21.63 37.07
N PRO A 8 -31.84 -20.62 37.81
CA PRO A 8 -32.57 -19.48 37.28
C PRO A 8 -31.68 -18.40 36.69
N ILE A 9 -32.20 -17.78 35.65
CA ILE A 9 -31.64 -16.58 35.01
C ILE A 9 -31.98 -15.38 35.90
N ALA A 10 -30.98 -14.68 36.40
CA ALA A 10 -31.14 -13.39 37.04
C ALA A 10 -31.02 -12.26 36.00
N VAL A 11 -32.11 -11.58 35.70
CA VAL A 11 -32.15 -10.35 34.92
C VAL A 11 -31.84 -9.21 35.89
N ALA A 12 -30.70 -8.55 35.68
CA ALA A 12 -30.40 -7.28 36.35
C ALA A 12 -30.77 -6.12 35.46
N ALA A 13 -31.85 -5.43 35.80
CA ALA A 13 -32.22 -4.15 35.25
C ALA A 13 -31.34 -3.06 35.88
N GLY A 14 -30.46 -2.44 35.11
CA GLY A 14 -29.65 -1.29 35.49
C GLY A 14 -30.33 0.01 35.07
N ALA A 15 -30.65 0.83 36.03
CA ALA A 15 -31.32 2.13 35.89
C ALA A 15 -30.43 3.14 35.14
N ALA A 16 -31.07 3.88 34.23
CA ALA A 16 -30.48 5.03 33.55
C ALA A 16 -30.47 6.24 34.54
N GLY A 17 -29.25 6.63 34.94
CA GLY A 17 -29.05 7.86 35.70
C GLY A 17 -28.88 9.06 34.76
N LEU A 18 -29.83 9.96 34.73
CA LEU A 18 -29.68 11.27 34.10
C LEU A 18 -28.76 12.15 34.98
N LEU A 19 -27.60 12.49 34.46
CA LEU A 19 -26.76 13.56 35.00
C LEU A 19 -27.15 14.88 34.33
N ALA A 20 -27.80 15.74 35.10
CA ALA A 20 -28.05 17.14 34.72
C ALA A 20 -26.73 17.92 34.85
N LEU A 21 -26.15 18.39 33.73
CA LEU A 21 -25.05 19.36 33.73
C LEU A 21 -25.65 20.77 33.98
N ALA A 22 -25.31 21.34 35.11
CA ALA A 22 -25.53 22.75 35.36
C ALA A 22 -24.57 23.60 34.50
N ALA A 23 -25.12 24.43 33.62
CA ALA A 23 -24.36 25.37 32.83
C ALA A 23 -23.94 26.56 33.73
N VAL A 24 -22.65 26.68 34.00
CA VAL A 24 -22.03 27.86 34.57
C VAL A 24 -21.78 28.84 33.42
N ALA A 25 -22.46 29.98 33.41
CA ALA A 25 -22.22 31.03 32.43
C ALA A 25 -20.87 31.70 32.70
N ALA A 26 -19.94 31.58 31.75
CA ALA A 26 -18.70 32.35 31.74
C ALA A 26 -18.96 33.77 31.20
N PRO A 27 -18.26 34.80 31.68
CA PRO A 27 -18.44 36.19 31.21
C PRO A 27 -17.98 36.31 29.75
N ALA A 28 -18.75 37.05 28.96
CA ALA A 28 -18.46 37.36 27.58
C ALA A 28 -17.15 38.13 27.45
N ALA A 29 -16.13 37.46 26.90
CA ALA A 29 -14.92 38.13 26.43
C ALA A 29 -15.26 38.86 25.12
N THR A 30 -15.01 40.15 25.08
CA THR A 30 -15.12 41.00 23.89
C THR A 30 -14.16 40.45 22.83
N ALA A 31 -14.73 39.84 21.78
CA ALA A 31 -13.97 39.37 20.63
C ALA A 31 -13.41 40.57 19.86
N GLY A 32 -12.15 40.81 20.03
CA GLY A 32 -11.37 41.61 19.08
C GLY A 32 -11.38 40.91 17.73
N THR A 33 -11.93 41.56 16.71
CA THR A 33 -11.89 41.09 15.32
C THR A 33 -10.46 41.11 14.85
N ALA A 34 -9.74 40.01 15.06
CA ALA A 34 -8.52 39.72 14.30
C ALA A 34 -8.97 39.39 12.88
N SER A 35 -8.81 40.33 11.98
CA SER A 35 -8.94 40.13 10.54
C SER A 35 -7.81 39.19 10.10
N SER A 36 -8.07 37.90 10.13
CA SER A 36 -7.22 36.92 9.48
C SER A 36 -7.40 37.10 7.97
N SER A 37 -6.47 37.81 7.32
CA SER A 37 -6.32 37.75 5.87
C SER A 37 -5.95 36.30 5.50
N THR A 38 -6.95 35.44 5.30
CA THR A 38 -6.76 34.14 4.66
C THR A 38 -6.46 34.44 3.18
N GLY A 39 -5.19 34.56 2.85
CA GLY A 39 -4.76 34.46 1.47
C GLY A 39 -5.30 33.12 0.89
N PRO A 40 -5.48 33.01 -0.43
CA PRO A 40 -5.95 31.78 -1.04
C PRO A 40 -5.08 30.61 -0.56
N ALA A 41 -5.74 29.54 -0.07
CA ALA A 41 -5.03 28.34 0.38
C ALA A 41 -4.09 27.87 -0.73
N ALA A 42 -2.85 27.60 -0.38
CA ALA A 42 -1.86 27.15 -1.37
C ALA A 42 -2.37 25.85 -2.01
N VAL A 43 -2.34 25.80 -3.35
CA VAL A 43 -2.72 24.59 -4.08
C VAL A 43 -1.76 23.47 -3.69
N PRO A 44 -2.28 22.31 -3.22
CA PRO A 44 -1.45 21.19 -2.84
C PRO A 44 -0.57 20.73 -4.00
N LYS A 45 0.69 20.42 -3.71
CA LYS A 45 1.66 19.94 -4.70
C LYS A 45 2.69 19.00 -4.09
N TRP A 46 3.29 18.18 -4.94
CA TRP A 46 4.43 17.35 -4.57
C TRP A 46 5.70 18.21 -4.36
N ARG A 47 6.45 17.91 -3.30
CA ARG A 47 7.74 18.54 -2.99
C ARG A 47 8.72 17.48 -2.53
N ILE A 48 9.99 17.58 -2.93
CA ILE A 48 11.08 16.76 -2.39
C ILE A 48 11.33 17.22 -0.95
N THR A 49 11.36 16.27 -0.03
CA THR A 49 11.63 16.49 1.40
C THR A 49 12.95 15.90 1.85
N GLU A 50 13.51 14.95 1.09
CA GLU A 50 14.80 14.32 1.35
C GLU A 50 15.42 13.89 0.02
N SER A 51 16.75 13.94 -0.04
CA SER A 51 17.52 13.50 -1.21
C SER A 51 18.81 12.82 -0.78
N VAL A 52 19.06 11.64 -1.35
CA VAL A 52 20.26 10.85 -1.07
C VAL A 52 20.99 10.57 -2.38
N LYS A 53 22.22 11.09 -2.53
CA LYS A 53 23.06 10.74 -3.68
C LYS A 53 23.56 9.31 -3.53
N THR A 54 23.14 8.44 -4.42
CA THR A 54 23.42 7.01 -4.36
C THR A 54 23.14 6.38 -5.74
N SER A 55 23.55 5.15 -5.94
CA SER A 55 23.14 4.33 -7.10
C SER A 55 21.88 3.51 -6.83
N ALA A 56 21.18 3.79 -5.73
CA ALA A 56 20.00 3.09 -5.28
C ALA A 56 18.79 4.05 -5.28
N ASN A 57 17.58 3.52 -5.14
CA ASN A 57 16.34 4.25 -5.09
C ASN A 57 15.55 3.94 -3.80
N PHE A 58 14.69 4.86 -3.37
CA PHE A 58 13.71 4.52 -2.36
C PHE A 58 12.60 3.69 -2.98
N THR A 59 12.40 2.47 -2.42
CA THR A 59 11.49 1.46 -2.96
C THR A 59 10.17 1.39 -2.21
N ALA A 60 10.15 1.73 -0.91
CA ALA A 60 8.94 1.74 -0.09
C ALA A 60 8.92 2.92 0.87
N VAL A 61 7.72 3.38 1.23
CA VAL A 61 7.47 4.41 2.22
C VAL A 61 6.17 4.15 2.95
N VAL A 62 6.14 4.37 4.26
CA VAL A 62 4.93 4.32 5.06
C VAL A 62 4.83 5.51 5.99
N ALA A 63 3.70 6.23 5.93
CA ALA A 63 3.38 7.31 6.84
C ALA A 63 2.71 6.74 8.09
N THR A 64 3.22 7.06 9.27
CA THR A 64 2.60 6.69 10.56
C THR A 64 1.96 7.89 11.25
N GLY A 65 2.12 9.08 10.67
CA GLY A 65 1.59 10.35 11.13
C GLY A 65 2.07 11.51 10.28
N ARG A 66 1.68 12.74 10.64
CA ARG A 66 2.03 13.96 9.89
C ARG A 66 3.53 14.23 9.82
N THR A 67 4.27 13.81 10.83
CA THR A 67 5.71 14.05 11.01
C THR A 67 6.47 12.78 11.39
N THR A 68 5.84 11.61 11.22
CA THR A 68 6.41 10.31 11.53
C THR A 68 6.16 9.33 10.38
N GLY A 69 7.13 8.43 10.14
CA GLY A 69 7.05 7.45 9.07
C GLY A 69 8.36 6.71 8.88
N TRP A 70 8.38 5.83 7.90
CA TRP A 70 9.56 5.08 7.49
C TRP A 70 9.67 5.05 5.98
N ALA A 71 10.90 5.03 5.48
CA ALA A 71 11.22 4.84 4.08
C ALA A 71 12.41 3.88 3.94
N PHE A 72 12.46 3.16 2.84
CA PHE A 72 13.45 2.12 2.63
C PHE A 72 14.16 2.33 1.30
N LEU A 73 15.49 2.43 1.39
CA LEU A 73 16.38 2.55 0.24
C LEU A 73 16.81 1.13 -0.14
N GLY A 74 16.45 0.68 -1.34
CA GLY A 74 16.91 -0.55 -1.93
C GLY A 74 18.30 -0.35 -2.53
N ASN A 75 19.16 -1.33 -2.39
CA ASN A 75 20.54 -1.28 -2.90
C ASN A 75 20.83 -2.32 -4.01
N GLY A 76 19.76 -2.90 -4.60
CA GLY A 76 19.88 -3.98 -5.58
C GLY A 76 20.51 -5.25 -4.99
N PHE A 77 20.85 -6.20 -5.85
CA PHE A 77 21.28 -7.57 -5.49
C PHE A 77 22.52 -7.68 -4.60
N ASN A 78 23.29 -6.62 -4.42
CA ASN A 78 24.60 -6.70 -3.77
C ASN A 78 24.72 -6.05 -2.40
N ALA A 79 23.69 -5.38 -1.92
CA ALA A 79 23.73 -4.71 -0.62
C ALA A 79 22.39 -4.85 0.12
N ALA A 80 22.45 -4.75 1.45
CA ALA A 80 21.25 -4.74 2.27
C ALA A 80 20.45 -3.44 2.11
N PRO A 81 19.12 -3.48 2.17
CA PRO A 81 18.30 -2.27 2.20
C PRO A 81 18.59 -1.42 3.45
N VAL A 82 18.42 -0.12 3.32
CA VAL A 82 18.67 0.86 4.39
C VAL A 82 17.37 1.53 4.78
N ALA A 83 17.05 1.54 6.08
CA ALA A 83 15.87 2.24 6.57
C ALA A 83 16.18 3.70 6.94
N PHE A 84 15.20 4.56 6.69
CA PHE A 84 15.13 5.95 7.14
C PHE A 84 13.88 6.13 7.98
N GLN A 85 14.01 6.77 9.13
CA GLN A 85 12.89 7.12 10.01
C GLN A 85 12.61 8.62 9.90
N LEU A 86 11.35 8.96 9.67
CA LEU A 86 10.83 10.32 9.81
C LEU A 86 10.42 10.55 11.26
N SER A 87 11.05 11.54 11.90
CA SER A 87 10.72 11.94 13.27
C SER A 87 10.77 13.45 13.38
N GLY A 88 9.69 14.08 13.86
CA GLY A 88 9.59 15.53 13.94
C GLY A 88 9.73 16.25 12.60
N GLY A 89 9.40 15.57 11.48
CA GLY A 89 9.52 16.13 10.13
C GLY A 89 10.91 16.00 9.50
N THR A 90 11.86 15.32 10.13
CA THR A 90 13.22 15.10 9.62
C THR A 90 13.49 13.63 9.39
N TRP A 91 14.04 13.29 8.22
CA TRP A 91 14.47 11.95 7.88
C TRP A 91 15.87 11.65 8.41
N LYS A 92 16.07 10.48 9.00
CA LYS A 92 17.38 10.02 9.48
C LYS A 92 17.54 8.53 9.23
N LYS A 93 18.74 8.08 8.88
CA LYS A 93 19.06 6.66 8.84
C LYS A 93 18.78 6.00 10.20
N ALA A 94 18.23 4.81 10.17
CA ALA A 94 17.89 4.03 11.35
C ALA A 94 18.43 2.59 11.22
N PRO A 95 18.74 1.91 12.35
CA PRO A 95 19.10 0.50 12.34
C PRO A 95 17.99 -0.35 11.71
N PHE A 96 18.38 -1.22 10.78
CA PHE A 96 17.46 -2.13 10.08
C PHE A 96 18.17 -3.46 9.84
N PRO A 97 17.57 -4.62 10.16
CA PRO A 97 18.21 -5.93 10.05
C PRO A 97 18.09 -6.51 8.62
N GLY A 98 18.12 -5.67 7.61
CA GLY A 98 18.21 -6.10 6.22
C GLY A 98 19.53 -6.83 5.97
N THR A 99 19.53 -7.80 5.09
CA THR A 99 20.73 -8.54 4.71
C THR A 99 21.01 -8.41 3.24
N LYS A 100 22.25 -8.67 2.86
CA LYS A 100 22.61 -8.82 1.48
C LYS A 100 21.75 -9.92 0.86
N GLY A 101 21.06 -9.62 -0.24
CA GLY A 101 20.10 -10.53 -0.87
C GLY A 101 18.63 -10.25 -0.51
N ASP A 102 18.33 -9.35 0.44
CA ASP A 102 16.95 -8.85 0.62
C ASP A 102 16.52 -7.91 -0.51
N GLU A 103 17.45 -7.51 -1.36
CA GLU A 103 17.33 -6.63 -2.54
C GLU A 103 16.63 -5.30 -2.24
N ALA A 104 15.33 -5.33 -1.98
CA ALA A 104 14.51 -4.17 -1.66
C ALA A 104 13.44 -4.51 -0.62
N VAL A 105 13.02 -3.50 0.13
CA VAL A 105 11.72 -3.53 0.81
C VAL A 105 10.69 -3.09 -0.23
N ILE A 106 9.76 -3.97 -0.56
CA ILE A 106 8.77 -3.72 -1.64
C ILE A 106 7.46 -3.16 -1.09
N ASP A 107 7.19 -3.39 0.19
CA ASP A 107 5.98 -2.90 0.83
C ASP A 107 6.25 -2.61 2.32
N ALA A 108 5.58 -1.60 2.84
CA ALA A 108 5.61 -1.26 4.26
C ALA A 108 4.25 -0.74 4.71
N ALA A 109 3.77 -1.25 5.83
CA ALA A 109 2.50 -0.87 6.41
C ALA A 109 2.62 -0.64 7.92
N ALA A 110 1.74 0.17 8.49
CA ALA A 110 1.79 0.52 9.90
C ALA A 110 0.40 0.77 10.47
N THR A 111 0.21 0.40 11.73
CA THR A 111 -0.98 0.77 12.50
C THR A 111 -0.70 1.92 13.46
N SER A 112 0.58 2.16 13.79
CA SER A 112 1.02 3.26 14.63
C SER A 112 2.52 3.56 14.41
N PRO A 113 3.06 4.65 14.97
CA PRO A 113 4.50 4.91 14.94
C PRO A 113 5.37 3.84 15.62
N SER A 114 4.78 3.01 16.49
CA SER A 114 5.45 1.93 17.21
C SER A 114 5.06 0.53 16.71
N ASP A 115 4.27 0.43 15.67
CA ASP A 115 3.85 -0.82 15.05
C ASP A 115 3.96 -0.67 13.53
N VAL A 116 5.12 -1.03 13.00
CA VAL A 116 5.44 -0.89 11.58
C VAL A 116 5.98 -2.21 11.05
N TRP A 117 5.49 -2.62 9.90
CA TRP A 117 5.95 -3.80 9.20
C TRP A 117 6.62 -3.41 7.88
N ALA A 118 7.65 -4.15 7.52
CA ALA A 118 8.35 -4.03 6.25
C ALA A 118 8.48 -5.41 5.62
N PHE A 119 8.34 -5.49 4.31
CA PHE A 119 8.35 -6.74 3.57
C PHE A 119 9.40 -6.66 2.48
N THR A 120 10.36 -7.61 2.49
CA THR A 120 11.37 -7.69 1.42
C THR A 120 10.86 -8.57 0.29
N GLU A 121 11.30 -8.29 -0.91
CA GLU A 121 10.86 -8.99 -2.11
C GLU A 121 11.27 -10.45 -2.10
N GLY A 122 12.59 -10.72 -2.06
CA GLY A 122 13.16 -12.02 -2.35
C GLY A 122 12.99 -12.41 -3.82
N THR A 123 13.83 -13.30 -4.29
CA THR A 123 13.74 -13.85 -5.66
C THR A 123 13.16 -15.26 -5.70
N GLY A 124 12.86 -15.83 -4.53
CA GLY A 124 12.38 -17.21 -4.36
C GLY A 124 13.51 -18.22 -4.20
N THR A 125 13.40 -19.07 -3.18
CA THR A 125 14.41 -20.12 -2.90
C THR A 125 14.28 -21.34 -3.80
N SER A 126 13.18 -21.45 -4.53
CA SER A 126 12.99 -22.47 -5.58
C SER A 126 13.91 -22.24 -6.80
N PHE A 127 14.46 -21.03 -6.93
CA PHE A 127 15.38 -20.67 -7.99
C PHE A 127 16.85 -20.88 -7.56
N PRO A 128 17.74 -21.46 -8.39
CA PRO A 128 19.15 -21.59 -8.04
C PRO A 128 19.80 -20.22 -7.76
N GLY A 129 20.27 -20.02 -6.54
CA GLY A 129 20.83 -18.74 -6.08
C GLY A 129 19.79 -17.70 -5.66
N GLY A 130 18.51 -18.07 -5.64
CA GLY A 130 17.44 -17.20 -5.20
C GLY A 130 17.48 -16.90 -3.71
N THR A 131 16.87 -15.79 -3.32
CA THR A 131 16.84 -15.27 -1.96
C THR A 131 15.44 -15.35 -1.36
N PRO A 132 15.32 -15.62 -0.06
CA PRO A 132 14.03 -15.66 0.60
C PRO A 132 13.47 -14.24 0.80
N ALA A 133 12.16 -14.11 0.77
CA ALA A 133 11.46 -12.92 1.21
C ALA A 133 11.27 -12.91 2.74
N ARG A 134 11.14 -11.73 3.35
CA ARG A 134 11.01 -11.59 4.80
C ARG A 134 9.93 -10.60 5.19
N ALA A 135 9.25 -10.92 6.30
CA ALA A 135 8.45 -9.98 7.05
C ALA A 135 9.23 -9.52 8.29
N LEU A 136 9.40 -8.22 8.43
CA LEU A 136 10.10 -7.57 9.53
C LEU A 136 9.14 -6.66 10.29
N HIS A 137 9.27 -6.62 11.61
CA HIS A 137 8.41 -5.84 12.49
C HIS A 137 9.22 -4.89 13.38
N TYR A 138 8.80 -3.62 13.41
CA TYR A 138 9.27 -2.59 14.34
C TYR A 138 8.26 -2.43 15.48
N ASN A 139 8.72 -2.69 16.70
CA ASN A 139 7.88 -2.67 17.90
C ASN A 139 7.94 -1.34 18.70
N GLY A 140 8.37 -0.26 18.08
CA GLY A 140 8.58 1.03 18.72
C GLY A 140 10.01 1.25 19.24
N SER A 141 10.83 0.19 19.34
CA SER A 141 12.22 0.28 19.82
C SER A 141 13.22 -0.32 18.84
N LYS A 142 12.89 -1.43 18.22
CA LYS A 142 13.79 -2.15 17.30
C LYS A 142 13.02 -2.91 16.23
N TRP A 143 13.68 -3.12 15.12
CA TRP A 143 13.26 -4.04 14.08
C TRP A 143 13.67 -5.49 14.39
N SER A 144 12.85 -6.44 14.02
CA SER A 144 13.16 -7.88 14.08
C SER A 144 12.56 -8.62 12.89
N VAL A 145 13.22 -9.67 12.42
CA VAL A 145 12.67 -10.59 11.44
C VAL A 145 11.64 -11.48 12.12
N VAL A 146 10.40 -11.47 11.65
CA VAL A 146 9.29 -12.27 12.20
C VAL A 146 9.11 -13.55 11.42
N LYS A 147 9.28 -13.50 10.09
CA LYS A 147 9.08 -14.64 9.20
C LYS A 147 9.99 -14.53 7.99
N THR A 148 10.45 -15.67 7.55
CA THR A 148 11.11 -15.86 6.25
C THR A 148 10.23 -16.76 5.38
N PHE A 149 10.01 -16.34 4.13
CA PHE A 149 9.23 -17.06 3.13
C PHE A 149 10.16 -17.57 2.03
N GLY A 150 9.85 -18.74 1.47
CA GLY A 150 10.62 -19.31 0.37
C GLY A 150 10.36 -18.61 -0.96
N GLU A 151 9.19 -18.01 -1.12
CA GLU A 151 8.74 -17.40 -2.38
C GLU A 151 8.58 -15.88 -2.25
N PRO A 152 8.61 -15.14 -3.37
CA PRO A 152 8.53 -13.67 -3.37
C PRO A 152 7.24 -13.13 -2.76
N ILE A 153 7.36 -12.06 -1.97
CA ILE A 153 6.23 -11.27 -1.52
C ILE A 153 5.92 -10.20 -2.59
N ALA A 154 4.63 -9.97 -2.86
CA ALA A 154 4.17 -8.92 -3.76
C ALA A 154 3.44 -7.78 -3.03
N GLY A 155 3.02 -8.00 -1.78
CA GLY A 155 2.36 -6.98 -0.97
C GLY A 155 1.82 -7.54 0.34
N ALA A 156 1.37 -6.66 1.21
CA ALA A 156 0.87 -7.02 2.51
C ALA A 156 -0.26 -6.09 3.00
N SER A 157 -0.97 -6.54 4.04
CA SER A 157 -1.90 -5.70 4.80
C SER A 157 -1.68 -5.94 6.29
N VAL A 158 -1.48 -4.87 7.02
CA VAL A 158 -1.28 -4.89 8.48
C VAL A 158 -2.50 -4.28 9.16
N LEU A 159 -3.23 -5.11 9.89
CA LEU A 159 -4.43 -4.72 10.62
C LEU A 159 -4.12 -4.42 12.09
N ALA A 160 -3.15 -5.14 12.63
CA ALA A 160 -2.60 -4.98 13.98
C ALA A 160 -1.22 -5.66 14.03
N ALA A 161 -0.44 -5.44 15.08
CA ALA A 161 0.83 -6.12 15.32
C ALA A 161 0.72 -7.66 15.33
N ASN A 162 -0.47 -8.18 15.57
CA ASN A 162 -0.80 -9.61 15.64
C ASN A 162 -1.84 -10.04 14.58
N ASP A 163 -2.07 -9.22 13.57
CA ASP A 163 -2.99 -9.54 12.46
C ASP A 163 -2.43 -8.98 11.15
N VAL A 164 -1.71 -9.83 10.42
CA VAL A 164 -0.97 -9.44 9.22
C VAL A 164 -1.24 -10.43 8.09
N TRP A 165 -1.51 -9.90 6.93
CA TRP A 165 -1.67 -10.64 5.69
C TRP A 165 -0.51 -10.36 4.75
N VAL A 166 0.00 -11.42 4.11
CA VAL A 166 1.06 -11.34 3.09
C VAL A 166 0.60 -12.07 1.84
N PHE A 167 0.87 -11.48 0.70
CA PHE A 167 0.48 -11.99 -0.61
C PHE A 167 1.71 -12.08 -1.51
N GLY A 168 1.70 -13.04 -2.42
CA GLY A 168 2.77 -13.17 -3.39
C GLY A 168 2.32 -13.82 -4.69
N THR A 169 2.86 -13.33 -5.78
CA THR A 169 2.59 -13.84 -7.12
C THR A 169 3.42 -15.08 -7.42
N MET A 170 3.20 -15.68 -8.57
CA MET A 170 4.12 -16.65 -9.16
C MET A 170 5.44 -15.97 -9.50
N GLY A 171 6.57 -16.65 -9.25
CA GLY A 171 7.87 -16.22 -9.73
C GLY A 171 7.92 -16.17 -11.27
N PHE A 172 8.98 -15.55 -11.80
CA PHE A 172 9.16 -15.26 -13.23
C PHE A 172 9.12 -16.50 -14.15
N THR A 173 9.30 -17.71 -13.63
CA THR A 173 9.48 -18.94 -14.41
C THR A 173 8.44 -20.02 -14.14
N GLY A 174 7.25 -19.66 -13.60
CA GLY A 174 6.23 -20.65 -13.26
C GLY A 174 6.49 -21.37 -11.94
N GLU A 175 7.33 -20.82 -11.10
CA GLU A 175 7.58 -21.25 -9.73
C GLU A 175 6.30 -21.19 -8.88
N PRO A 176 6.24 -21.96 -7.78
CA PRO A 176 5.07 -21.91 -6.90
C PRO A 176 4.80 -20.48 -6.42
N ALA A 177 3.57 -20.03 -6.51
CA ALA A 177 3.18 -18.75 -5.93
C ALA A 177 3.27 -18.82 -4.40
N LEU A 178 3.69 -17.73 -3.75
CA LEU A 178 3.57 -17.59 -2.29
C LEU A 178 2.11 -17.77 -1.86
N GLY A 179 1.18 -17.24 -2.65
CA GLY A 179 -0.24 -17.21 -2.32
C GLY A 179 -0.56 -16.22 -1.21
N ALA A 180 -1.59 -16.51 -0.41
CA ALA A 180 -1.98 -15.67 0.71
C ALA A 180 -1.65 -16.35 2.05
N TRP A 181 -0.98 -15.61 2.94
CA TRP A 181 -0.64 -16.03 4.30
C TRP A 181 -1.22 -15.08 5.31
N HIS A 182 -1.66 -15.63 6.44
CA HIS A 182 -2.20 -14.89 7.57
C HIS A 182 -1.40 -15.17 8.85
N TYR A 183 -0.99 -14.10 9.54
CA TYR A 183 -0.39 -14.10 10.87
C TYR A 183 -1.43 -13.70 11.91
N ASN A 184 -1.65 -14.55 12.91
CA ASN A 184 -2.62 -14.32 13.98
C ASN A 184 -1.99 -13.90 15.32
N GLY A 185 -0.74 -13.41 15.27
CA GLY A 185 0.03 -13.04 16.47
C GLY A 185 0.90 -14.16 17.04
N SER A 186 0.69 -15.42 16.62
CA SER A 186 1.48 -16.58 17.07
C SER A 186 1.96 -17.44 15.93
N THR A 187 1.12 -17.66 14.91
CA THR A 187 1.39 -18.57 13.80
C THR A 187 1.09 -17.92 12.47
N TRP A 188 1.87 -18.31 11.45
CA TRP A 188 1.62 -18.01 10.06
C TRP A 188 0.94 -19.19 9.39
N THR A 189 -0.21 -18.98 8.75
CA THR A 189 -0.98 -20.00 8.06
C THR A 189 -1.18 -19.59 6.60
N GLN A 190 -0.85 -20.50 5.66
CA GLN A 190 -1.19 -20.30 4.25
C GLN A 190 -2.68 -20.59 4.05
N VAL A 191 -3.44 -19.59 3.63
CA VAL A 191 -4.90 -19.67 3.44
C VAL A 191 -5.31 -19.77 1.97
N SER A 192 -4.38 -19.53 1.06
CA SER A 192 -4.55 -19.77 -0.37
C SER A 192 -3.18 -19.96 -1.04
N LYS A 193 -3.14 -20.75 -2.12
CA LYS A 193 -1.98 -20.92 -2.99
C LYS A 193 -2.09 -20.15 -4.31
N THR A 194 -3.23 -19.53 -4.57
CA THR A 194 -3.56 -18.95 -5.88
C THR A 194 -3.76 -17.45 -5.86
N ILE A 195 -3.96 -16.85 -4.69
CA ILE A 195 -4.12 -15.40 -4.56
C ILE A 195 -2.78 -14.70 -4.83
N GLN A 196 -2.77 -13.78 -5.78
CA GLN A 196 -1.57 -13.09 -6.26
C GLN A 196 -1.28 -11.78 -5.54
N GLY A 197 -2.30 -11.14 -4.98
CA GLY A 197 -2.20 -9.93 -4.20
C GLY A 197 -3.49 -9.67 -3.44
N GLY A 198 -3.48 -8.76 -2.48
CA GLY A 198 -4.68 -8.55 -1.67
C GLY A 198 -4.64 -7.33 -0.75
N SER A 199 -5.79 -7.05 -0.15
CA SER A 199 -6.01 -6.00 0.82
C SER A 199 -7.02 -6.46 1.87
N ALA A 200 -6.65 -6.42 3.14
CA ALA A 200 -7.44 -6.91 4.26
C ALA A 200 -8.17 -5.76 4.97
N LEU A 201 -9.43 -6.00 5.33
CA LEU A 201 -10.24 -5.16 6.21
C LEU A 201 -10.34 -5.74 7.62
N SER A 202 -10.27 -7.05 7.73
CA SER A 202 -10.23 -7.83 8.97
C SER A 202 -9.76 -9.25 8.66
N ALA A 203 -9.48 -10.06 9.68
CA ALA A 203 -9.13 -11.47 9.52
C ALA A 203 -10.21 -12.30 8.77
N SER A 204 -11.46 -11.84 8.73
CA SER A 204 -12.59 -12.47 8.05
C SER A 204 -13.11 -11.69 6.85
N SER A 205 -12.44 -10.64 6.42
CA SER A 205 -12.82 -9.88 5.22
C SER A 205 -11.56 -9.41 4.51
N VAL A 206 -11.12 -10.20 3.53
CA VAL A 206 -9.94 -9.91 2.73
C VAL A 206 -10.33 -9.97 1.25
N TRP A 207 -9.91 -8.96 0.53
CA TRP A 207 -10.03 -8.90 -0.92
C TRP A 207 -8.71 -9.28 -1.56
N GLY A 208 -8.75 -10.14 -2.56
CA GLY A 208 -7.59 -10.58 -3.32
C GLY A 208 -7.90 -10.65 -4.80
N PHE A 209 -6.90 -11.02 -5.58
CA PHE A 209 -7.09 -11.24 -7.01
C PHE A 209 -6.26 -12.41 -7.52
N ASN A 210 -6.72 -12.96 -8.66
CA ASN A 210 -6.04 -13.99 -9.43
C ASN A 210 -6.41 -13.84 -10.91
N GLY A 211 -5.50 -13.36 -11.72
CA GLY A 211 -5.73 -13.09 -13.14
C GLY A 211 -6.90 -12.13 -13.38
N VAL A 212 -7.97 -12.60 -14.01
CA VAL A 212 -9.18 -11.80 -14.32
C VAL A 212 -10.23 -11.79 -13.21
N ASN A 213 -9.95 -12.42 -12.07
CA ASN A 213 -10.88 -12.54 -10.96
C ASN A 213 -10.46 -11.66 -9.81
N VAL A 214 -11.44 -11.00 -9.21
CA VAL A 214 -11.36 -10.49 -7.84
C VAL A 214 -11.93 -11.54 -6.92
N GLU A 215 -11.28 -11.78 -5.80
CA GLU A 215 -11.68 -12.80 -4.83
C GLU A 215 -11.91 -12.19 -3.45
N HIS A 216 -12.92 -12.67 -2.73
CA HIS A 216 -13.25 -12.22 -1.39
C HIS A 216 -13.21 -13.39 -0.40
N TRP A 217 -12.38 -13.25 0.63
CA TRP A 217 -12.31 -14.14 1.78
C TRP A 217 -13.30 -13.70 2.85
N ASN A 218 -14.13 -14.61 3.32
CA ASN A 218 -15.17 -14.35 4.33
C ASN A 218 -14.84 -14.94 5.72
N GLY A 219 -13.58 -15.27 5.97
CA GLY A 219 -13.15 -15.95 7.19
C GLY A 219 -13.11 -17.49 7.07
N ALA A 220 -13.70 -18.05 6.02
CA ALA A 220 -13.79 -19.51 5.83
C ALA A 220 -13.40 -19.96 4.41
N LYS A 221 -13.77 -19.18 3.39
CA LYS A 221 -13.51 -19.52 1.99
C LYS A 221 -13.34 -18.27 1.13
N TRP A 222 -12.60 -18.43 0.04
CA TRP A 222 -12.52 -17.48 -1.05
C TRP A 222 -13.70 -17.65 -2.01
N THR A 223 -14.22 -16.53 -2.51
CA THR A 223 -15.28 -16.50 -3.52
C THR A 223 -14.84 -15.60 -4.66
N ALA A 224 -14.71 -16.16 -5.86
CA ALA A 224 -14.26 -15.45 -7.05
C ALA A 224 -15.41 -14.72 -7.75
N THR A 225 -15.12 -13.52 -8.24
CA THR A 225 -15.97 -12.74 -9.14
C THR A 225 -15.14 -12.33 -10.34
N SER A 226 -15.55 -12.75 -11.55
CA SER A 226 -14.85 -12.36 -12.76
C SER A 226 -15.12 -10.91 -13.11
N VAL A 227 -14.07 -10.15 -13.32
CA VAL A 227 -14.11 -8.75 -13.82
C VAL A 227 -13.56 -8.66 -15.25
N LYS A 228 -13.42 -9.79 -15.95
CA LYS A 228 -12.87 -9.86 -17.32
C LYS A 228 -13.48 -8.84 -18.28
N SER A 229 -14.80 -8.65 -18.26
CA SER A 229 -15.50 -7.68 -19.11
C SER A 229 -15.22 -6.22 -18.78
N LEU A 230 -14.63 -5.94 -17.63
CA LEU A 230 -14.24 -4.60 -17.18
C LEU A 230 -12.76 -4.32 -17.45
N LEU A 231 -11.96 -5.34 -17.77
CA LEU A 231 -10.56 -5.18 -18.15
C LEU A 231 -10.45 -4.69 -19.60
N PRO A 232 -9.30 -4.13 -19.99
CA PRO A 232 -9.06 -3.79 -21.40
C PRO A 232 -9.17 -5.03 -22.30
N PRO A 233 -9.53 -4.88 -23.57
CA PRO A 233 -9.45 -6.00 -24.51
C PRO A 233 -7.99 -6.45 -24.62
N LYS A 234 -7.79 -7.75 -24.93
CA LYS A 234 -6.46 -8.28 -25.22
C LYS A 234 -5.89 -7.52 -26.42
N ALA A 235 -4.77 -6.83 -26.20
CA ALA A 235 -3.97 -6.33 -27.29
C ALA A 235 -3.20 -7.52 -27.92
N ASN A 236 -2.51 -7.34 -29.02
CA ASN A 236 -2.01 -8.41 -29.91
C ASN A 236 -1.00 -9.39 -29.32
N VAL A 237 -0.85 -9.58 -28.00
CA VAL A 237 0.33 -10.23 -27.43
C VAL A 237 0.04 -11.28 -26.37
N ASP A 238 1.08 -11.96 -25.97
CA ASP A 238 1.15 -13.19 -25.19
C ASP A 238 0.55 -13.14 -23.78
N MET A 239 0.21 -11.97 -23.26
CA MET A 239 -0.34 -11.84 -21.91
C MET A 239 -1.79 -11.35 -21.91
N ASP A 240 -2.64 -12.09 -21.22
CA ASP A 240 -4.05 -11.72 -21.05
C ASP A 240 -4.21 -10.55 -20.07
N PRO A 241 -5.22 -9.66 -20.29
CA PRO A 241 -5.57 -8.63 -19.33
C PRO A 241 -5.83 -9.22 -17.95
N GLN A 242 -5.35 -8.55 -16.90
CA GLN A 242 -5.47 -9.05 -15.54
C GLN A 242 -5.65 -7.92 -14.52
N VAL A 243 -6.15 -8.27 -13.34
CA VAL A 243 -6.08 -7.43 -12.15
C VAL A 243 -4.64 -7.51 -11.63
N VAL A 244 -4.07 -6.36 -11.31
CA VAL A 244 -2.69 -6.25 -10.81
C VAL A 244 -2.63 -5.61 -9.42
N GLY A 245 -3.76 -5.12 -8.89
CA GLY A 245 -3.82 -4.55 -7.58
C GLY A 245 -5.21 -4.38 -7.03
N ILE A 246 -5.31 -4.39 -5.70
CA ILE A 246 -6.56 -4.24 -4.99
C ILE A 246 -6.36 -3.47 -3.68
N LEU A 247 -7.27 -2.56 -3.37
CA LEU A 247 -7.28 -1.77 -2.13
C LEU A 247 -8.70 -1.75 -1.57
N ALA A 248 -8.89 -2.36 -0.42
CA ALA A 248 -10.15 -2.34 0.29
C ALA A 248 -10.13 -1.23 1.36
N LEU A 249 -10.99 -0.25 1.23
CA LEU A 249 -11.18 0.82 2.21
C LEU A 249 -12.38 0.55 3.12
N SER A 250 -13.35 -0.21 2.64
CA SER A 250 -14.48 -0.75 3.40
C SER A 250 -15.14 -1.88 2.61
N ALA A 251 -16.10 -2.58 3.21
CA ALA A 251 -16.86 -3.65 2.54
C ALA A 251 -17.66 -3.16 1.30
N ARG A 252 -17.86 -1.85 1.14
CA ARG A 252 -18.57 -1.23 0.02
C ARG A 252 -17.73 -0.24 -0.76
N ASN A 253 -16.44 -0.18 -0.48
CA ASN A 253 -15.51 0.71 -1.15
C ASN A 253 -14.21 -0.03 -1.37
N VAL A 254 -14.15 -0.79 -2.46
CA VAL A 254 -12.98 -1.57 -2.86
C VAL A 254 -12.57 -1.16 -4.26
N TRP A 255 -11.29 -0.89 -4.41
CA TRP A 255 -10.68 -0.47 -5.65
C TRP A 255 -9.82 -1.58 -6.22
N ALA A 256 -9.78 -1.71 -7.53
CA ALA A 256 -8.84 -2.59 -8.19
C ALA A 256 -8.24 -1.89 -9.41
N ILE A 257 -6.98 -2.22 -9.68
CA ILE A 257 -6.29 -1.78 -10.87
C ILE A 257 -6.16 -2.98 -11.80
N GLY A 258 -6.58 -2.79 -13.04
CA GLY A 258 -6.38 -3.76 -14.10
C GLY A 258 -5.49 -3.21 -15.19
N ASN A 259 -4.79 -4.09 -15.87
CA ASN A 259 -4.04 -3.73 -17.07
C ASN A 259 -4.36 -4.68 -18.23
N GLY A 260 -4.15 -4.17 -19.45
CA GLY A 260 -4.03 -4.98 -20.64
C GLY A 260 -2.57 -4.95 -21.02
N GLN A 261 -1.84 -6.04 -20.82
CA GLN A 261 -0.43 -6.04 -21.14
C GLN A 261 -0.21 -6.05 -22.66
N ASP A 262 0.60 -5.07 -23.08
CA ASP A 262 1.38 -5.15 -24.31
C ASP A 262 2.85 -5.16 -23.88
N THR A 263 3.66 -6.08 -24.42
CA THR A 263 5.01 -6.37 -23.93
C THR A 263 5.99 -5.22 -24.13
N ASP A 264 5.78 -4.39 -25.15
CA ASP A 264 6.78 -3.40 -25.56
C ASP A 264 6.32 -1.94 -25.35
N GLU A 265 5.02 -1.68 -25.34
CA GLU A 265 4.49 -0.31 -25.29
C GLU A 265 3.68 0.04 -24.04
N GLY A 266 3.46 -0.91 -23.16
CA GLY A 266 2.61 -0.76 -21.97
C GLY A 266 1.13 -0.63 -22.34
N GLY A 267 0.33 -1.60 -21.91
CA GLY A 267 -1.10 -1.64 -22.18
C GLY A 267 -1.91 -0.61 -21.37
N PRO A 268 -3.19 -0.44 -21.68
CA PRO A 268 -4.06 0.47 -20.95
C PRO A 268 -4.23 0.02 -19.49
N THR A 269 -4.15 0.96 -18.57
CA THR A 269 -4.47 0.79 -17.15
C THR A 269 -5.92 1.21 -16.90
N VAL A 270 -6.69 0.40 -16.20
CA VAL A 270 -8.07 0.69 -15.81
C VAL A 270 -8.23 0.74 -14.30
N VAL A 271 -9.08 1.65 -13.84
CA VAL A 271 -9.51 1.76 -12.45
C VAL A 271 -10.89 1.15 -12.30
N LEU A 272 -11.00 0.13 -11.48
CA LEU A 272 -12.23 -0.56 -11.14
C LEU A 272 -12.65 -0.21 -9.71
N HIS A 273 -13.94 -0.14 -9.47
CA HIS A 273 -14.50 0.13 -8.16
C HIS A 273 -15.69 -0.79 -7.85
N TYR A 274 -15.70 -1.34 -6.63
CA TYR A 274 -16.82 -2.07 -6.06
C TYR A 274 -17.56 -1.21 -5.06
N ASN A 275 -18.86 -1.02 -5.27
CA ASN A 275 -19.70 -0.15 -4.45
C ASN A 275 -20.52 -0.90 -3.39
N GLY A 276 -20.17 -2.16 -3.12
CA GLY A 276 -20.91 -3.05 -2.22
C GLY A 276 -21.93 -3.97 -2.93
N SER A 277 -22.18 -3.76 -4.24
CA SER A 277 -23.08 -4.59 -5.01
C SER A 277 -22.49 -5.07 -6.34
N LYS A 278 -21.74 -4.23 -7.02
CA LYS A 278 -21.15 -4.56 -8.33
C LYS A 278 -19.82 -3.85 -8.56
N TRP A 279 -19.00 -4.46 -9.40
CA TRP A 279 -17.80 -3.85 -9.96
C TRP A 279 -18.16 -2.98 -11.17
N THR A 280 -17.50 -1.84 -11.30
CA THR A 280 -17.62 -0.92 -12.45
C THR A 280 -16.25 -0.39 -12.84
N ARG A 281 -16.00 -0.19 -14.13
CA ARG A 281 -14.85 0.55 -14.61
C ARG A 281 -15.15 2.04 -14.52
N LEU A 282 -14.30 2.79 -13.84
CA LEU A 282 -14.47 4.23 -13.63
C LEU A 282 -13.59 5.08 -14.53
N ALA A 283 -12.38 4.61 -14.83
CA ALA A 283 -11.43 5.34 -15.66
C ALA A 283 -10.48 4.39 -16.40
N GLN A 284 -9.84 4.91 -17.44
CA GLN A 284 -8.81 4.25 -18.21
C GLN A 284 -7.74 5.26 -18.61
N ALA A 285 -6.46 4.87 -18.48
CA ALA A 285 -5.33 5.51 -19.14
C ALA A 285 -4.87 4.62 -20.31
N ASN A 286 -4.61 5.23 -21.47
CA ASN A 286 -4.25 4.47 -22.68
C ASN A 286 -2.75 4.18 -22.80
N ARG A 287 -1.95 4.57 -21.80
CA ARG A 287 -0.49 4.40 -21.79
C ARG A 287 -0.02 3.93 -20.43
N GLY A 288 1.08 3.21 -20.46
CA GLY A 288 1.73 2.68 -19.27
C GLY A 288 1.06 1.40 -18.81
N PHE A 289 1.78 0.62 -18.07
CA PHE A 289 1.19 -0.51 -17.39
C PHE A 289 1.54 -0.43 -15.91
N ALA A 290 0.57 -0.69 -15.07
CA ALA A 290 0.81 -0.82 -13.65
C ALA A 290 1.58 -2.14 -13.43
N ALA A 291 2.88 -2.02 -13.23
CA ALA A 291 3.70 -3.16 -12.86
C ALA A 291 3.79 -3.19 -11.34
N GLY A 292 3.02 -4.07 -10.70
CA GLY A 292 2.99 -4.21 -9.26
C GLY A 292 2.35 -2.96 -8.60
N PRO A 293 1.22 -3.12 -7.95
CA PRO A 293 0.37 -1.99 -7.64
C PRO A 293 0.69 -1.39 -6.29
N GLU A 294 1.61 -0.46 -6.28
CA GLU A 294 1.63 0.50 -5.21
C GLU A 294 0.60 1.57 -5.51
N PHE A 295 -0.52 1.53 -4.81
CA PHE A 295 -1.52 2.59 -4.87
C PHE A 295 -2.13 2.87 -3.50
N SER A 296 -2.50 4.11 -3.29
CA SER A 296 -2.96 4.62 -2.01
C SER A 296 -4.20 5.47 -2.20
N SER A 297 -5.09 5.48 -1.21
CA SER A 297 -6.18 6.45 -1.16
C SER A 297 -5.62 7.88 -1.13
N ASP A 298 -6.24 8.80 -1.85
CA ASP A 298 -5.91 10.22 -1.79
C ASP A 298 -6.55 10.94 -0.56
N GLY A 299 -7.37 10.21 0.21
CA GLY A 299 -8.10 10.73 1.36
C GLY A 299 -9.33 11.58 1.02
N SER A 300 -9.68 11.71 -0.27
CA SER A 300 -10.82 12.49 -0.76
C SER A 300 -11.75 11.70 -1.70
N GLY A 301 -11.58 10.40 -1.78
CA GLY A 301 -12.36 9.50 -2.62
C GLY A 301 -11.72 9.21 -3.97
N GLY A 302 -10.45 9.53 -4.13
CA GLY A 302 -9.60 9.18 -5.26
C GLY A 302 -8.43 8.30 -4.86
N LEU A 303 -7.51 8.11 -5.81
CA LEU A 303 -6.34 7.23 -5.68
C LEU A 303 -5.09 7.87 -6.26
N TRP A 304 -3.97 7.64 -5.60
CA TRP A 304 -2.64 7.77 -6.16
C TRP A 304 -2.17 6.39 -6.61
N ILE A 305 -1.72 6.26 -7.85
CA ILE A 305 -1.39 4.98 -8.48
C ILE A 305 -0.01 5.09 -9.12
N GLN A 306 0.91 4.24 -8.70
CA GLN A 306 2.17 4.07 -9.40
C GLN A 306 1.90 3.41 -10.75
N ASN A 307 2.54 3.92 -11.80
CA ASN A 307 2.42 3.38 -13.14
C ASN A 307 3.79 3.41 -13.83
N PHE A 308 4.19 2.30 -14.37
CA PHE A 308 5.44 2.17 -15.11
C PHE A 308 5.20 2.29 -16.61
N SER A 309 6.06 3.00 -17.32
CA SER A 309 6.07 3.05 -18.78
C SER A 309 7.37 2.45 -19.31
N PRO A 310 7.32 1.30 -19.96
CA PRO A 310 8.51 0.67 -20.56
C PRO A 310 9.18 1.56 -21.61
N GLU A 311 8.41 2.19 -22.49
CA GLU A 311 8.92 3.09 -23.53
C GLU A 311 9.70 4.28 -22.99
N ALA A 312 9.21 4.89 -21.92
CA ALA A 312 9.89 6.02 -21.32
C ALA A 312 10.94 5.58 -20.31
N GLY A 313 10.93 4.29 -19.91
CA GLY A 313 11.77 3.78 -18.84
C GLY A 313 11.54 4.54 -17.53
N THR A 314 10.33 5.00 -17.25
CA THR A 314 9.99 5.82 -16.11
C THR A 314 8.76 5.30 -15.38
N ALA A 315 8.73 5.44 -14.06
CA ALA A 315 7.55 5.17 -13.26
C ALA A 315 6.78 6.49 -13.02
N TYR A 316 5.59 6.58 -13.63
CA TYR A 316 4.70 7.72 -13.44
C TYR A 316 3.88 7.56 -12.17
N LEU A 317 3.52 8.68 -11.58
CA LEU A 317 2.45 8.72 -10.59
C LEU A 317 1.18 9.20 -11.26
N LEU A 318 0.13 8.39 -11.24
CA LEU A 318 -1.20 8.77 -11.70
C LEU A 318 -2.06 9.21 -10.52
N HIS A 319 -2.95 10.17 -10.75
CA HIS A 319 -3.99 10.57 -9.81
C HIS A 319 -5.37 10.33 -10.43
N TYR A 320 -6.13 9.45 -9.81
CA TYR A 320 -7.55 9.31 -10.09
C TYR A 320 -8.33 10.22 -9.13
N SER A 321 -9.03 11.21 -9.66
CA SER A 321 -9.85 12.13 -8.87
C SER A 321 -11.02 12.64 -9.73
N ALA A 322 -12.20 12.75 -9.12
CA ALA A 322 -13.42 13.26 -9.76
C ALA A 322 -13.73 12.58 -11.13
N GLY A 323 -13.51 11.26 -11.22
CA GLY A 323 -13.79 10.48 -12.42
C GLY A 323 -12.73 10.60 -13.54
N LYS A 324 -11.60 11.25 -13.27
CA LYS A 324 -10.51 11.44 -14.25
C LYS A 324 -9.22 10.82 -13.72
N LEU A 325 -8.47 10.21 -14.63
CA LEU A 325 -7.14 9.69 -14.39
C LEU A 325 -6.12 10.59 -15.11
N THR A 326 -5.20 11.19 -14.38
CA THR A 326 -4.23 12.14 -14.88
C THR A 326 -2.83 11.82 -14.39
N VAL A 327 -1.80 12.19 -15.17
CA VAL A 327 -0.41 12.12 -14.71
C VAL A 327 -0.16 13.24 -13.70
N ALA A 328 0.38 12.89 -12.55
CA ALA A 328 0.69 13.85 -11.51
C ALA A 328 1.85 14.78 -11.89
N ALA A 329 1.72 16.05 -11.53
CA ALA A 329 2.83 17.01 -11.63
C ALA A 329 3.78 16.77 -10.46
N VAL A 330 4.88 16.04 -10.71
CA VAL A 330 5.99 15.85 -9.76
C VAL A 330 7.09 16.89 -10.00
N PRO A 331 7.98 17.19 -9.03
CA PRO A 331 8.95 18.28 -9.13
C PRO A 331 9.75 18.24 -10.43
N ASP A 332 10.56 17.36 -10.74
CA ASP A 332 11.40 17.37 -11.95
C ASP A 332 10.68 16.89 -13.23
N GLY A 333 9.37 16.69 -13.13
CA GLY A 333 8.53 16.18 -14.21
C GLY A 333 8.61 14.65 -14.39
N PRO A 334 7.62 14.06 -15.06
CA PRO A 334 7.48 12.60 -15.13
C PRO A 334 8.58 11.90 -15.94
N THR A 335 9.35 12.63 -16.74
CA THR A 335 10.45 12.04 -17.54
C THR A 335 11.79 12.00 -16.81
N LYS A 336 11.89 12.64 -15.65
CA LYS A 336 13.11 12.68 -14.85
C LYS A 336 12.92 12.13 -13.43
N MET A 337 11.69 11.94 -13.00
CA MET A 337 11.37 11.44 -11.68
C MET A 337 10.54 10.19 -11.79
N ALA A 338 11.00 9.12 -11.16
CA ALA A 338 10.25 7.89 -10.97
C ALA A 338 9.72 7.83 -9.52
N VAL A 339 8.44 7.49 -9.36
CA VAL A 339 7.81 7.26 -8.06
C VAL A 339 7.47 5.78 -7.95
N TYR A 340 8.01 5.11 -6.94
CA TYR A 340 7.86 3.66 -6.73
C TYR A 340 6.86 3.31 -5.64
N ALA A 341 6.68 4.17 -4.65
CA ALA A 341 5.72 3.94 -3.57
C ALA A 341 5.02 5.23 -3.16
N VAL A 342 3.78 5.10 -2.69
CA VAL A 342 2.96 6.20 -2.17
C VAL A 342 2.19 5.75 -0.93
N SER A 343 2.15 6.59 0.10
CA SER A 343 1.47 6.30 1.36
C SER A 343 0.69 7.50 1.85
N GLN A 344 -0.60 7.31 2.08
CA GLN A 344 -1.46 8.34 2.68
C GLN A 344 -1.01 8.63 4.12
N ILE A 345 -0.88 9.91 4.47
CA ILE A 345 -0.71 10.30 5.87
C ILE A 345 -2.06 10.10 6.58
N PRO A 346 -2.14 9.26 7.61
CA PRO A 346 -3.39 8.88 8.25
C PRO A 346 -4.30 10.06 8.62
N GLY A 347 -5.57 9.98 8.24
CA GLY A 347 -6.58 10.99 8.53
C GLY A 347 -6.42 12.31 7.76
N THR A 348 -5.69 12.33 6.66
CA THR A 348 -5.46 13.53 5.83
C THR A 348 -5.55 13.22 4.34
N THR A 349 -5.52 14.27 3.51
CA THR A 349 -5.32 14.18 2.05
C THR A 349 -3.85 14.28 1.67
N GLN A 350 -2.94 14.39 2.64
CA GLN A 350 -1.50 14.47 2.39
C GLN A 350 -0.92 13.08 2.15
N GLN A 351 0.15 13.03 1.36
CA GLN A 351 0.84 11.80 1.01
C GLN A 351 2.34 11.92 1.26
N LEU A 352 2.99 10.81 1.54
CA LEU A 352 4.41 10.61 1.32
C LEU A 352 4.60 9.77 0.05
N ALA A 353 5.70 9.99 -0.66
CA ALA A 353 6.09 9.13 -1.77
C ALA A 353 7.60 8.87 -1.75
N ALA A 354 7.99 7.76 -2.32
CA ALA A 354 9.37 7.30 -2.44
C ALA A 354 9.73 7.09 -3.91
N GLY A 355 10.95 7.41 -4.30
CA GLY A 355 11.38 7.28 -5.68
C GLY A 355 12.80 7.76 -5.92
N GLU A 356 13.04 8.21 -7.14
CA GLU A 356 14.34 8.72 -7.59
C GLU A 356 14.20 9.81 -8.63
N THR A 357 15.25 10.62 -8.80
CA THR A 357 15.40 11.53 -9.93
C THR A 357 16.63 11.14 -10.76
N HIS A 358 16.58 11.44 -12.05
CA HIS A 358 17.66 11.18 -13.00
C HIS A 358 18.22 12.48 -13.59
N ALA A 359 19.54 12.59 -13.70
CA ALA A 359 20.19 13.70 -14.39
C ALA A 359 19.95 13.65 -15.91
N SER A 360 19.70 12.46 -16.46
CA SER A 360 19.42 12.23 -17.89
C SER A 360 18.45 11.05 -18.05
N ARG A 361 17.83 10.89 -19.23
CA ARG A 361 16.97 9.76 -19.57
C ARG A 361 17.67 8.37 -19.55
N ASN A 362 18.99 8.34 -19.37
CA ASN A 362 19.73 7.09 -19.29
C ASN A 362 19.72 6.57 -17.86
N PHE A 363 18.98 5.49 -17.64
CA PHE A 363 19.01 4.71 -16.40
C PHE A 363 20.44 4.37 -15.99
N GLY A 364 20.80 4.62 -14.74
CA GLY A 364 22.05 4.19 -14.12
C GLY A 364 23.13 5.25 -13.93
N ALA A 365 23.01 6.48 -14.47
CA ALA A 365 23.97 7.54 -14.24
C ALA A 365 23.32 8.75 -13.54
N GLY A 366 23.84 9.12 -12.36
CA GLY A 366 23.40 10.32 -11.65
C GLY A 366 22.03 10.18 -10.95
N ILE A 367 21.72 8.97 -10.45
CA ILE A 367 20.52 8.72 -9.66
C ILE A 367 20.63 9.46 -8.32
N VAL A 368 19.54 10.13 -7.95
CA VAL A 368 19.33 10.67 -6.61
C VAL A 368 18.05 10.10 -6.06
N ALA A 369 18.14 9.27 -5.03
CA ALA A 369 16.96 8.76 -4.33
C ALA A 369 16.26 9.90 -3.60
N VAL A 370 14.93 9.98 -3.74
CA VAL A 370 14.14 11.09 -3.19
C VAL A 370 12.95 10.60 -2.40
N LEU A 371 12.62 11.35 -1.34
CA LEU A 371 11.36 11.26 -0.64
C LEU A 371 10.55 12.52 -0.88
N LEU A 372 9.28 12.37 -1.16
CA LEU A 372 8.37 13.45 -1.49
C LEU A 372 7.23 13.54 -0.50
N LYS A 373 6.65 14.73 -0.41
CA LYS A 373 5.40 14.99 0.30
C LYS A 373 4.45 15.77 -0.58
N TYR A 374 3.19 15.35 -0.62
CA TYR A 374 2.06 16.11 -1.16
C TYR A 374 1.34 16.85 -0.06
N SER A 375 1.29 18.16 -0.15
CA SER A 375 0.67 19.00 0.88
C SER A 375 0.37 20.41 0.36
#